data_fad3257ed18e55d8cdf9a7576aca8e92
#
_entry.id   fad3257ed18e55d8cdf9a7576aca8e92
#
_cell.length_a   1.000
_cell.length_b   1.000
_cell.length_c   1.000
_cell.angle_alpha   90.00
_cell.angle_beta   90.00
_cell.angle_gamma   90.00
#
_symmetry.space_group_name_H-M   'P 1'
#
loop_
_entity.id
_entity.type
_entity.pdbx_description
1 polymer ?
#
loop_
_entity_poly.entity_id
_entity_poly.type
_entity_poly.pdbx_seq_one_letter_code
_entity_poly.pdbx_strand_id
1 'polypeptide(L)'
;MRVEAIHTPCDPAELGRALYLASLSLLNAPLTRPAIDLLLGQWALETGRGRACYSWGLGNVKATPAWQGDHCERYCNELLTEQQARDAHSRASLQPDGTLDVILGGVVGGKRIVNFYPPNPATWFRAFDSLEAGALDYLSI
;
A
#
# COMPACT_ATOMS: atom_id res chain seq x y z
N MET A 1 0.62 -3.42 14.86
CA MET A 1 1.92 -2.92 15.42
C MET A 1 2.72 -2.27 14.29
N ARG A 2 3.48 -1.22 14.59
CA ARG A 2 4.41 -0.64 13.61
C ARG A 2 5.62 -1.56 13.42
N VAL A 3 5.95 -1.85 12.18
CA VAL A 3 7.13 -2.65 11.79
C VAL A 3 7.98 -1.88 10.78
N GLU A 4 9.21 -2.31 10.59
CA GLU A 4 10.09 -1.72 9.57
C GLU A 4 9.55 -2.01 8.16
N ALA A 5 9.67 -1.02 7.26
CA ALA A 5 9.34 -1.21 5.85
C ALA A 5 10.48 -1.94 5.14
N ILE A 6 10.32 -3.24 4.95
CA ILE A 6 11.31 -4.09 4.31
C ILE A 6 10.94 -4.26 2.83
N HIS A 7 11.87 -4.00 1.92
CA HIS A 7 11.67 -4.25 0.51
C HIS A 7 11.53 -5.75 0.25
N THR A 8 10.40 -6.17 -0.28
CA THR A 8 10.04 -7.58 -0.52
C THR A 8 9.68 -7.78 -2.00
N PRO A 9 10.67 -7.72 -2.91
CA PRO A 9 10.41 -8.00 -4.31
C PRO A 9 10.01 -9.47 -4.48
N CYS A 10 9.04 -9.71 -5.35
CA CYS A 10 8.72 -11.08 -5.75
C CYS A 10 8.51 -11.13 -7.27
N ASP A 11 8.75 -12.27 -7.87
CA ASP A 11 8.46 -12.45 -9.27
C ASP A 11 6.99 -12.86 -9.51
N PRO A 12 6.47 -12.66 -10.74
CA PRO A 12 5.08 -13.00 -11.05
C PRO A 12 4.73 -14.48 -10.86
N ALA A 13 5.69 -15.40 -11.06
CA ALA A 13 5.45 -16.83 -10.90
C ALA A 13 5.26 -17.21 -9.43
N GLU A 14 6.09 -16.67 -8.54
CA GLU A 14 5.95 -16.85 -7.09
C GLU A 14 4.63 -16.28 -6.59
N LEU A 15 4.29 -15.06 -7.01
CA LEU A 15 3.04 -14.42 -6.64
C LEU A 15 1.83 -15.21 -7.18
N GLY A 16 1.87 -15.64 -8.43
CA GLY A 16 0.81 -16.46 -9.03
C GLY A 16 0.55 -17.73 -8.23
N ARG A 17 1.60 -18.42 -7.80
CA ARG A 17 1.50 -19.61 -6.94
C ARG A 17 0.89 -19.25 -5.57
N ALA A 18 1.34 -18.17 -4.95
CA ALA A 18 0.82 -17.73 -3.65
C ALA A 18 -0.67 -17.37 -3.73
N LEU A 19 -1.11 -16.70 -4.80
CA LEU A 19 -2.52 -16.38 -5.04
C LEU A 19 -3.36 -17.65 -5.27
N TYR A 20 -2.84 -18.60 -6.03
CA TYR A 20 -3.51 -19.88 -6.24
C TYR A 20 -3.74 -20.61 -4.91
N LEU A 21 -2.72 -20.73 -4.08
CA LEU A 21 -2.81 -21.39 -2.76
C LEU A 21 -3.73 -20.61 -1.82
N ALA A 22 -3.67 -19.29 -1.82
CA ALA A 22 -4.55 -18.43 -1.03
C ALA A 22 -6.02 -18.61 -1.43
N SER A 23 -6.31 -18.77 -2.72
CA SER A 23 -7.68 -19.00 -3.19
C SER A 23 -8.25 -20.32 -2.70
N LEU A 24 -7.44 -21.38 -2.65
CA LEU A 24 -7.86 -22.67 -2.08
C LEU A 24 -8.24 -22.53 -0.60
N SER A 25 -7.48 -21.73 0.14
CA SER A 25 -7.74 -21.49 1.57
C SER A 25 -8.96 -20.61 1.82
N LEU A 26 -9.11 -19.50 1.09
CA LEU A 26 -10.18 -18.51 1.31
C LEU A 26 -11.48 -18.86 0.62
N LEU A 27 -11.41 -19.34 -0.63
CA LEU A 27 -12.57 -19.53 -1.49
C LEU A 27 -12.96 -21.00 -1.62
N ASN A 28 -12.17 -21.89 -1.07
CA ASN A 28 -12.30 -23.34 -1.21
C ASN A 28 -12.34 -23.80 -2.68
N ALA A 29 -11.74 -23.02 -3.57
CA ALA A 29 -11.68 -23.27 -5.01
C ALA A 29 -10.47 -22.55 -5.61
N PRO A 30 -9.79 -23.14 -6.61
CA PRO A 30 -8.67 -22.47 -7.25
C PRO A 30 -9.14 -21.31 -8.13
N LEU A 31 -8.34 -20.24 -8.17
CA LEU A 31 -8.51 -19.20 -9.18
C LEU A 31 -8.23 -19.76 -10.57
N THR A 32 -9.00 -19.28 -11.55
CA THR A 32 -8.73 -19.56 -12.95
C THR A 32 -7.47 -18.81 -13.42
N ARG A 33 -6.84 -19.28 -14.48
CA ARG A 33 -5.69 -18.59 -15.07
C ARG A 33 -5.99 -17.14 -15.45
N PRO A 34 -7.11 -16.79 -16.10
CA PRO A 34 -7.45 -15.41 -16.39
C PRO A 34 -7.59 -14.53 -15.14
N ALA A 35 -8.15 -15.08 -14.05
CA ALA A 35 -8.27 -14.35 -12.79
C ALA A 35 -6.90 -14.07 -12.17
N ILE A 36 -5.99 -15.03 -12.19
CA ILE A 36 -4.61 -14.83 -11.72
C ILE A 36 -3.91 -13.77 -12.58
N ASP A 37 -4.02 -13.85 -13.89
CA ASP A 37 -3.40 -12.88 -14.81
C ASP A 37 -3.91 -11.45 -14.56
N LEU A 38 -5.20 -11.29 -14.24
CA LEU A 38 -5.78 -9.98 -13.87
C LEU A 38 -5.17 -9.45 -12.56
N LEU A 39 -5.09 -10.29 -11.54
CA LEU A 39 -4.50 -9.92 -10.25
C LEU A 39 -3.01 -9.58 -10.36
N LEU A 40 -2.27 -10.32 -11.18
CA LEU A 40 -0.86 -10.01 -11.49
C LEU A 40 -0.73 -8.67 -12.21
N GLY A 41 -1.65 -8.35 -13.12
CA GLY A 41 -1.70 -7.06 -13.80
C GLY A 41 -1.93 -5.91 -12.83
N GLN A 42 -2.87 -6.04 -11.91
CA GLN A 42 -3.12 -5.05 -10.85
C GLN A 42 -1.90 -4.88 -9.94
N TRP A 43 -1.32 -5.97 -9.46
CA TRP A 43 -0.10 -5.94 -8.66
C TRP A 43 1.04 -5.23 -9.39
N ALA A 44 1.22 -5.51 -10.70
CA ALA A 44 2.27 -4.88 -11.48
C ALA A 44 2.09 -3.36 -11.58
N LEU A 45 0.86 -2.88 -11.69
CA LEU A 45 0.55 -1.45 -11.69
C LEU A 45 0.80 -0.83 -10.31
N GLU A 46 0.29 -1.44 -9.24
CA GLU A 46 0.38 -0.90 -7.89
C GLU A 46 1.80 -0.91 -7.31
N THR A 47 2.63 -1.85 -7.72
CA THR A 47 3.97 -2.03 -7.17
C THR A 47 5.09 -1.75 -8.15
N GLY A 48 4.80 -1.24 -9.35
CA GLY A 48 5.79 -1.07 -10.39
C GLY A 48 6.48 -2.40 -10.75
N ARG A 49 5.70 -3.45 -10.96
CA ARG A 49 6.15 -4.83 -11.20
C ARG A 49 6.97 -5.40 -10.04
N GLY A 50 6.53 -5.14 -8.82
CA GLY A 50 7.17 -5.62 -7.58
C GLY A 50 8.34 -4.79 -7.09
N ARG A 51 8.78 -3.78 -7.84
CA ARG A 51 9.91 -2.92 -7.42
C ARG A 51 9.60 -2.07 -6.19
N ALA A 52 8.34 -1.70 -6.00
CA ALA A 52 7.88 -0.91 -4.87
C ALA A 52 6.96 -1.72 -3.94
N CYS A 53 7.21 -3.01 -3.81
CA CYS A 53 6.55 -3.86 -2.83
C CYS A 53 7.36 -3.88 -1.54
N TYR A 54 6.70 -3.56 -0.43
CA TYR A 54 7.32 -3.53 0.89
C TYR A 54 6.50 -4.34 1.87
N SER A 55 7.20 -5.10 2.72
CA SER A 55 6.59 -5.90 3.78
C SER A 55 5.39 -6.72 3.28
N TRP A 56 5.54 -7.29 2.09
CA TRP A 56 4.53 -8.13 1.40
C TRP A 56 3.15 -7.46 1.24
N GLY A 57 3.09 -6.14 1.29
CA GLY A 57 1.87 -5.36 1.01
C GLY A 57 1.60 -5.28 -0.49
N LEU A 58 1.07 -6.35 -1.06
CA LEU A 58 0.97 -6.55 -2.52
C LEU A 58 0.10 -5.52 -3.25
N GLY A 59 -0.90 -4.97 -2.59
CA GLY A 59 -1.79 -3.95 -3.15
C GLY A 59 -1.46 -2.53 -2.69
N ASN A 60 -0.38 -2.31 -1.96
CA ASN A 60 -0.08 -1.02 -1.32
C ASN A 60 -1.28 -0.45 -0.55
N VAL A 61 -2.01 -1.34 0.15
CA VAL A 61 -3.24 -0.98 0.84
C VAL A 61 -2.92 -0.22 2.12
N LYS A 62 -3.61 0.89 2.33
CA LYS A 62 -3.45 1.70 3.54
C LYS A 62 -3.89 0.92 4.79
N ALA A 63 -3.10 1.04 5.83
CA ALA A 63 -3.48 0.61 7.18
C ALA A 63 -4.19 1.77 7.87
N THR A 64 -5.50 1.71 7.95
CA THR A 64 -6.28 2.73 8.67
C THR A 64 -6.13 2.53 10.19
N PRO A 65 -6.54 3.49 11.02
CA PRO A 65 -6.56 3.29 12.48
C PRO A 65 -7.39 2.08 12.94
N ALA A 66 -8.34 1.61 12.11
CA ALA A 66 -9.13 0.41 12.38
C ALA A 66 -8.42 -0.90 12.02
N TRP A 67 -7.29 -0.83 11.31
CA TRP A 67 -6.51 -2.00 10.94
C TRP A 67 -5.86 -2.64 12.17
N GLN A 68 -6.13 -3.93 12.39
CA GLN A 68 -5.63 -4.65 13.58
C GLN A 68 -4.30 -5.36 13.35
N GLY A 69 -3.84 -5.47 12.11
CA GLY A 69 -2.57 -6.10 11.75
C GLY A 69 -1.38 -5.14 11.86
N ASP A 70 -0.23 -5.64 11.43
CA ASP A 70 0.98 -4.84 11.36
C ASP A 70 0.92 -3.81 10.23
N HIS A 71 1.61 -2.71 10.40
CA HIS A 71 1.78 -1.68 9.36
C HIS A 71 3.22 -1.20 9.32
N CYS A 72 3.65 -0.80 8.13
CA CYS A 72 4.89 -0.05 7.95
C CYS A 72 4.59 1.38 7.49
N GLU A 73 5.53 2.27 7.74
CA GLU A 73 5.41 3.69 7.39
C GLU A 73 6.33 4.01 6.22
N ARG A 74 5.77 4.62 5.17
CA ARG A 74 6.53 5.04 4.00
C ARG A 74 6.01 6.36 3.47
N TYR A 75 6.92 7.21 3.00
CA TYR A 75 6.53 8.38 2.23
C TYR A 75 5.54 8.00 1.12
N CYS A 76 4.54 8.83 0.92
CA CYS A 76 3.64 8.71 -0.22
C CYS A 76 3.13 10.08 -0.65
N ASN A 77 2.59 10.13 -1.86
CA ASN A 77 1.84 11.30 -2.31
C ASN A 77 0.48 10.87 -2.85
N GLU A 78 -0.45 11.81 -2.83
CA GLU A 78 -1.80 11.61 -3.32
C GLU A 78 -2.25 12.86 -4.10
N LEU A 79 -3.13 12.64 -5.08
CA LEU A 79 -3.81 13.72 -5.78
C LEU A 79 -5.14 13.99 -5.08
N LEU A 80 -5.26 15.14 -4.45
CA LEU A 80 -6.43 15.53 -3.68
C LEU A 80 -7.08 16.79 -4.28
N THR A 81 -8.37 16.98 -4.03
CA THR A 81 -9.00 18.25 -4.33
C THR A 81 -8.34 19.35 -3.50
N GLU A 82 -8.46 20.61 -3.92
CA GLU A 82 -7.86 21.73 -3.19
C GLU A 82 -8.37 21.80 -1.74
N GLN A 83 -9.65 21.51 -1.51
CA GLN A 83 -10.21 21.49 -0.15
C GLN A 83 -9.62 20.35 0.69
N GLN A 84 -9.54 19.15 0.14
CA GLN A 84 -8.92 18.00 0.82
C GLN A 84 -7.43 18.26 1.14
N ALA A 85 -6.72 18.90 0.21
CA ALA A 85 -5.32 19.26 0.40
C ALA A 85 -5.14 20.27 1.54
N ARG A 86 -5.97 21.29 1.60
CA ARG A 86 -5.97 22.28 2.69
C ARG A 86 -6.31 21.65 4.02
N ASP A 87 -7.31 20.77 4.06
CA ASP A 87 -7.70 20.05 5.28
C ASP A 87 -6.57 19.14 5.78
N ALA A 88 -5.90 18.43 4.89
CA ALA A 88 -4.75 17.60 5.23
C ALA A 88 -3.59 18.45 5.78
N HIS A 89 -3.27 19.55 5.12
CA HIS A 89 -2.20 20.47 5.55
C HIS A 89 -2.51 21.13 6.89
N SER A 90 -3.77 21.50 7.15
CA SER A 90 -4.19 22.12 8.43
C SER A 90 -4.01 21.17 9.63
N ARG A 91 -3.97 19.86 9.39
CA ARG A 91 -3.75 18.82 10.39
C ARG A 91 -2.32 18.29 10.42
N ALA A 92 -1.41 18.93 9.69
CA ALA A 92 -0.01 18.55 9.66
C ALA A 92 0.65 18.72 11.04
N SER A 93 1.55 17.80 11.38
CA SER A 93 2.33 17.83 12.61
C SER A 93 3.75 18.31 12.33
N LEU A 94 4.27 19.15 13.22
CA LEU A 94 5.66 19.60 13.17
C LEU A 94 6.57 18.46 13.65
N GLN A 95 7.55 18.11 12.83
CA GLN A 95 8.52 17.08 13.15
C GLN A 95 9.72 17.65 13.92
N PRO A 96 10.52 16.83 14.63
CA PRO A 96 11.68 17.28 15.39
C PRO A 96 12.74 18.04 14.57
N ASP A 97 12.82 17.78 13.26
CA ASP A 97 13.73 18.46 12.33
C ASP A 97 13.20 19.82 11.84
N GLY A 98 12.04 20.24 12.30
CA GLY A 98 11.39 21.51 11.91
C GLY A 98 10.53 21.43 10.65
N THR A 99 10.40 20.26 10.02
CA THR A 99 9.54 20.07 8.85
C THR A 99 8.13 19.65 9.25
N LEU A 100 7.16 19.86 8.36
CA LEU A 100 5.80 19.32 8.52
C LEU A 100 5.72 17.92 7.87
N ASP A 101 4.86 17.06 8.41
CA ASP A 101 4.60 15.74 7.87
C ASP A 101 3.62 15.73 6.68
N VAL A 102 3.07 16.92 6.33
CA VAL A 102 2.26 17.13 5.13
C VAL A 102 2.80 18.34 4.38
N ILE A 103 3.21 18.15 3.13
CA ILE A 103 3.74 19.22 2.28
C ILE A 103 2.94 19.29 0.98
N LEU A 104 2.40 20.47 0.68
CA LEU A 104 1.68 20.70 -0.56
C LEU A 104 2.64 20.80 -1.74
N GLY A 105 2.33 20.07 -2.80
CA GLY A 105 3.03 20.12 -4.08
C GLY A 105 2.29 20.91 -5.13
N GLY A 106 2.60 20.64 -6.40
CA GLY A 106 1.97 21.29 -7.56
C GLY A 106 0.56 20.79 -7.84
N VAL A 107 -0.07 21.44 -8.83
CA VAL A 107 -1.41 21.05 -9.32
C VAL A 107 -1.26 20.26 -10.61
N VAL A 108 -1.97 19.13 -10.68
CA VAL A 108 -2.01 18.24 -11.85
C VAL A 108 -3.47 17.88 -12.13
N GLY A 109 -3.95 18.19 -13.33
CA GLY A 109 -5.32 17.86 -13.73
C GLY A 109 -6.41 18.44 -12.81
N GLY A 110 -6.20 19.63 -12.27
CA GLY A 110 -7.13 20.29 -11.36
C GLY A 110 -7.07 19.78 -9.91
N LYS A 111 -6.17 18.86 -9.62
CA LYS A 111 -5.93 18.32 -8.26
C LYS A 111 -4.55 18.72 -7.77
N ARG A 112 -4.42 18.81 -6.45
CA ARG A 112 -3.17 19.14 -5.77
C ARG A 112 -2.41 17.86 -5.42
N ILE A 113 -1.11 17.82 -5.70
CA ILE A 113 -0.22 16.79 -5.13
C ILE A 113 -0.03 17.13 -3.65
N VAL A 114 -0.27 16.15 -2.79
CA VAL A 114 -0.02 16.27 -1.34
C VAL A 114 0.98 15.19 -0.94
N ASN A 115 2.09 15.62 -0.37
CA ASN A 115 3.16 14.73 0.08
C ASN A 115 3.01 14.45 1.56
N PHE A 116 2.95 13.18 1.93
CA PHE A 116 2.85 12.71 3.30
C PHE A 116 4.14 12.02 3.73
N TYR A 117 4.61 12.39 4.90
CA TYR A 117 5.83 11.84 5.49
C TYR A 117 5.53 11.14 6.82
N PRO A 118 6.25 10.04 7.14
CA PRO A 118 6.13 9.43 8.46
C PRO A 118 6.42 10.45 9.58
N PRO A 119 5.71 10.40 10.70
CA PRO A 119 4.76 9.36 11.13
C PRO A 119 3.29 9.64 10.80
N ASN A 120 2.99 10.47 9.81
CA ASN A 120 1.60 10.77 9.47
C ASN A 120 0.83 9.48 9.16
N PRO A 121 -0.40 9.29 9.69
CA PRO A 121 -1.20 8.09 9.43
C PRO A 121 -1.48 7.80 7.95
N ALA A 122 -1.44 8.81 7.09
CA ALA A 122 -1.55 8.62 5.64
C ALA A 122 -0.38 7.82 5.04
N THR A 123 0.74 7.69 5.77
CA THR A 123 1.91 6.91 5.35
C THR A 123 1.88 5.46 5.81
N TRP A 124 0.82 5.04 6.52
CA TRP A 124 0.70 3.69 7.03
C TRP A 124 0.18 2.74 5.95
N PHE A 125 0.93 1.68 5.71
CA PHE A 125 0.56 0.61 4.78
C PHE A 125 0.53 -0.72 5.51
N ARG A 126 -0.42 -1.59 5.14
CA ARG A 126 -0.49 -2.94 5.69
C ARG A 126 0.81 -3.68 5.46
N ALA A 127 1.28 -4.40 6.46
CA ALA A 127 2.53 -5.14 6.44
C ALA A 127 2.30 -6.59 6.88
N PHE A 128 3.01 -7.51 6.25
CA PHE A 128 2.92 -8.93 6.49
C PHE A 128 4.32 -9.52 6.63
N ASP A 129 4.44 -10.65 7.29
CA ASP A 129 5.72 -11.33 7.53
C ASP A 129 6.07 -12.37 6.45
N SER A 130 5.14 -12.64 5.53
CA SER A 130 5.35 -13.60 4.45
C SER A 130 4.57 -13.24 3.18
N LEU A 131 5.02 -13.74 2.04
CA LEU A 131 4.30 -13.64 0.78
C LEU A 131 2.92 -14.28 0.88
N GLU A 132 2.80 -15.40 1.55
CA GLU A 132 1.55 -16.14 1.75
C GLU A 132 0.52 -15.29 2.51
N ALA A 133 0.92 -14.64 3.59
CA ALA A 133 0.06 -13.76 4.37
C ALA A 133 -0.37 -12.53 3.55
N GLY A 134 0.55 -11.93 2.81
CA GLY A 134 0.25 -10.81 1.91
C GLY A 134 -0.71 -11.22 0.79
N ALA A 135 -0.56 -12.42 0.23
CA ALA A 135 -1.46 -12.94 -0.81
C ALA A 135 -2.88 -13.18 -0.28
N LEU A 136 -3.02 -13.69 0.94
CA LEU A 136 -4.31 -13.86 1.61
C LEU A 136 -5.03 -12.50 1.78
N ASP A 137 -4.32 -11.49 2.29
CA ASP A 137 -4.89 -10.14 2.43
C ASP A 137 -5.27 -9.56 1.07
N TYR A 138 -4.39 -9.64 0.09
CA TYR A 138 -4.61 -9.10 -1.25
C TYR A 138 -5.85 -9.72 -1.91
N LEU A 139 -6.06 -11.01 -1.73
CA LEU A 139 -7.23 -11.70 -2.28
C LEU A 139 -8.53 -11.37 -1.53
N SER A 140 -8.43 -10.94 -0.26
CA SER A 140 -9.58 -10.61 0.59
C SER A 140 -10.11 -9.19 0.43
N ILE A 141 -9.42 -8.35 -0.31
CA ILE A 141 -9.78 -6.93 -0.48
C ILE A 141 -11.02 -6.77 -1.35
#